data_b3293b0cda777e9a38ca58963e50c60d
#
_entry.id   b3293b0cda777e9a38ca58963e50c60d
#
_cell.length_a   1.000
_cell.length_b   1.000
_cell.length_c   1.000
_cell.angle_alpha   90.00
_cell.angle_beta   90.00
_cell.angle_gamma   90.00
#
_symmetry.space_group_name_H-M   'P 1'
#
loop_
_entity.id
_entity.type
_entity.pdbx_description
1 polymer ?
#
loop_
_entity_poly.entity_id
_entity_poly.type
_entity_poly.pdbx_seq_one_letter_code
_entity_poly.pdbx_strand_id
1 'polypeptide(L)'
;MQNELTSLYIKQYVMYREKADKIDSYRSWSDKKKIDNLLELNAIIYTNLGTDSSKSEWENAEVTSRYIYRIIKKYNKSQGQMFLRDSLQG
;
A
#
# COMPACT_ATOMS: atom_id res chain seq x y z
N MET A 1 3.66 12.77 23.94
CA MET A 1 2.46 13.47 23.45
C MET A 1 2.43 13.40 21.93
N GLN A 2 1.35 12.88 21.39
CA GLN A 2 1.20 12.84 19.94
C GLN A 2 0.90 14.26 19.44
N ASN A 3 1.66 14.67 18.45
CA ASN A 3 1.40 15.96 17.81
C ASN A 3 0.46 15.77 16.61
N GLU A 4 0.01 16.86 16.05
CA GLU A 4 -0.91 16.85 14.93
C GLU A 4 -0.32 16.15 13.70
N LEU A 5 1.00 16.25 13.50
CA LEU A 5 1.68 15.63 12.38
C LEU A 5 1.57 14.10 12.44
N THR A 6 1.75 13.53 13.63
CA THR A 6 1.62 12.08 13.81
C THR A 6 0.22 11.61 13.47
N SER A 7 -0.81 12.36 13.92
CA SER A 7 -2.20 12.05 13.60
C SER A 7 -2.47 12.12 12.10
N LEU A 8 -1.88 13.08 11.40
CA LEU A 8 -2.03 13.22 9.95
C LEU A 8 -1.40 12.06 9.21
N TYR A 9 -0.24 11.57 9.65
CA TYR A 9 0.40 10.40 9.06
C TYR A 9 -0.47 9.17 9.19
N ILE A 10 -1.00 8.92 10.38
CA ILE A 10 -1.87 7.77 10.62
C ILE A 10 -3.08 7.82 9.70
N LYS A 11 -3.72 8.99 9.59
CA LYS A 11 -4.87 9.19 8.73
C LYS A 11 -4.54 8.92 7.26
N GLN A 12 -3.35 9.34 6.81
CA GLN A 12 -2.91 9.14 5.44
C GLN A 12 -2.82 7.64 5.10
N TYR A 13 -2.23 6.83 5.98
CA TYR A 13 -2.09 5.40 5.73
C TYR A 13 -3.42 4.67 5.84
N VAL A 14 -4.31 5.11 6.73
CA VAL A 14 -5.69 4.61 6.78
C VAL A 14 -6.39 4.89 5.45
N MET A 15 -6.24 6.09 4.90
CA MET A 15 -6.82 6.45 3.60
C MET A 15 -6.29 5.57 2.47
N TYR A 16 -5.01 5.25 2.47
CA TYR A 16 -4.44 4.36 1.45
C TYR A 16 -5.06 2.97 1.52
N ARG A 17 -5.24 2.43 2.72
CA ARG A 17 -5.87 1.13 2.89
C ARG A 17 -7.34 1.15 2.46
N GLU A 18 -8.05 2.22 2.79
CA GLU A 18 -9.45 2.39 2.36
C GLU A 18 -9.55 2.43 0.83
N LYS A 19 -8.63 3.13 0.18
CA LYS A 19 -8.58 3.18 -1.29
C LYS A 19 -8.31 1.80 -1.87
N ALA A 20 -7.39 1.04 -1.26
CA ALA A 20 -7.10 -0.32 -1.69
C ALA A 20 -8.33 -1.22 -1.56
N ASP A 21 -9.05 -1.13 -0.44
CA ASP A 21 -10.27 -1.88 -0.22
C ASP A 21 -11.35 -1.52 -1.24
N LYS A 22 -11.44 -0.24 -1.58
CA LYS A 22 -12.40 0.23 -2.56
C LYS A 22 -12.11 -0.35 -3.94
N ILE A 23 -10.85 -0.33 -4.35
CA ILE A 23 -10.42 -0.94 -5.61
C ILE A 23 -10.78 -2.44 -5.62
N ASP A 24 -10.50 -3.12 -4.53
CA ASP A 24 -10.82 -4.54 -4.37
C ASP A 24 -12.32 -4.81 -4.53
N SER A 25 -13.15 -3.88 -4.10
CA SER A 25 -14.61 -4.04 -4.08
C SER A 25 -15.30 -3.81 -5.43
N TYR A 26 -14.62 -3.26 -6.42
CA TYR A 26 -15.23 -2.92 -7.72
C TYR A 26 -15.46 -4.17 -8.57
N ARG A 27 -16.70 -4.66 -8.56
CA ARG A 27 -17.05 -5.90 -9.26
C ARG A 27 -16.95 -5.81 -10.78
N SER A 28 -17.13 -4.61 -11.33
CA SER A 28 -17.09 -4.40 -12.77
C SER A 28 -15.68 -4.30 -13.35
N TRP A 29 -14.68 -4.19 -12.49
CA TRP A 29 -13.29 -4.06 -12.92
C TRP A 29 -12.67 -5.43 -13.14
N SER A 30 -11.88 -5.56 -14.22
CA SER A 30 -11.08 -6.76 -14.46
C SER A 30 -9.99 -6.89 -13.39
N ASP A 31 -9.46 -8.10 -13.24
CA ASP A 31 -8.33 -8.35 -12.35
C ASP A 31 -7.15 -7.46 -12.71
N LYS A 32 -6.86 -7.33 -14.01
CA LYS A 32 -5.77 -6.48 -14.50
C LYS A 32 -5.95 -5.03 -14.08
N LYS A 33 -7.16 -4.50 -14.24
CA LYS A 33 -7.46 -3.12 -13.86
C LYS A 33 -7.28 -2.90 -12.37
N LYS A 34 -7.72 -3.86 -11.55
CA LYS A 34 -7.54 -3.78 -10.10
C LYS A 34 -6.07 -3.78 -9.73
N ILE A 35 -5.29 -4.70 -10.30
CA ILE A 35 -3.86 -4.82 -10.03
C ILE A 35 -3.13 -3.54 -10.45
N ASP A 36 -3.40 -3.03 -11.65
CA ASP A 36 -2.76 -1.82 -12.14
C ASP A 36 -3.02 -0.63 -11.21
N ASN A 37 -4.26 -0.49 -10.74
CA ASN A 37 -4.62 0.61 -9.83
C ASN A 37 -4.02 0.41 -8.43
N LEU A 38 -3.93 -0.82 -7.95
CA LEU A 38 -3.29 -1.13 -6.68
C LEU A 38 -1.79 -0.83 -6.73
N LEU A 39 -1.13 -1.16 -7.84
CA LEU A 39 0.29 -0.86 -8.03
C LEU A 39 0.54 0.64 -8.12
N GLU A 40 -0.35 1.37 -8.78
CA GLU A 40 -0.27 2.82 -8.83
C GLU A 40 -0.40 3.44 -7.43
N LEU A 41 -1.35 2.96 -6.65
CA LEU A 41 -1.52 3.40 -5.26
C LEU A 41 -0.26 3.13 -4.44
N ASN A 42 0.33 1.95 -4.62
CA ASN A 42 1.58 1.58 -3.95
C ASN A 42 2.72 2.52 -4.31
N ALA A 43 2.82 2.89 -5.58
CA ALA A 43 3.84 3.83 -6.04
C ALA A 43 3.67 5.21 -5.39
N ILE A 44 2.42 5.66 -5.23
CA ILE A 44 2.12 6.93 -4.58
C ILE A 44 2.63 6.93 -3.12
N ILE A 45 2.43 5.81 -2.41
CA ILE A 45 2.88 5.67 -1.02
C ILE A 45 4.38 5.92 -0.92
N TYR A 46 5.17 5.27 -1.78
CA TYR A 46 6.63 5.40 -1.75
C TYR A 46 7.11 6.74 -2.31
N THR A 47 6.40 7.31 -3.27
CA THR A 47 6.73 8.63 -3.83
C THR A 47 6.63 9.73 -2.77
N ASN A 48 5.75 9.56 -1.79
CA ASN A 48 5.58 10.53 -0.72
C ASN A 48 6.62 10.42 0.40
N LEU A 49 7.48 9.40 0.35
CA LEU A 49 8.60 9.29 1.27
C LEU A 49 9.79 10.09 0.74
N GLY A 50 10.58 10.65 1.66
CA GLY A 50 11.79 11.40 1.33
C GLY A 50 12.97 10.89 2.14
N THR A 51 14.14 11.44 1.87
CA THR A 51 15.38 11.06 2.58
C THR A 51 15.32 11.41 4.06
N ASP A 52 14.49 12.40 4.41
CA ASP A 52 14.30 12.83 5.80
C ASP A 52 13.05 12.24 6.44
N SER A 53 12.42 11.27 5.79
CA SER A 53 11.30 10.55 6.39
C SER A 53 11.78 9.73 7.57
N SER A 54 10.98 9.68 8.64
CA SER A 54 11.31 8.95 9.85
C SER A 54 11.25 7.44 9.61
N LYS A 55 11.89 6.68 10.50
CA LYS A 55 11.81 5.21 10.49
C LYS A 55 10.36 4.75 10.57
N SER A 56 9.55 5.41 11.40
CA SER A 56 8.15 5.10 11.57
C SER A 56 7.37 5.29 10.27
N GLU A 57 7.67 6.33 9.51
CA GLU A 57 7.04 6.57 8.20
C GLU A 57 7.37 5.45 7.22
N TRP A 58 8.63 5.04 7.17
CA TRP A 58 9.05 3.92 6.31
C TRP A 58 8.37 2.62 6.70
N GLU A 59 8.27 2.34 8.00
CA GLU A 59 7.60 1.14 8.50
C GLU A 59 6.12 1.13 8.14
N ASN A 60 5.44 2.26 8.30
CA ASN A 60 4.03 2.38 7.94
C ASN A 60 3.81 2.20 6.43
N ALA A 61 4.70 2.76 5.62
CA ALA A 61 4.64 2.58 4.17
C ALA A 61 4.79 1.11 3.81
N GLU A 62 5.74 0.41 4.44
CA GLU A 62 5.98 -1.01 4.18
C GLU A 62 4.79 -1.88 4.58
N VAL A 63 4.21 -1.63 5.75
CA VAL A 63 3.04 -2.38 6.22
C VAL A 63 1.86 -2.17 5.27
N THR A 64 1.63 -0.94 4.84
CA THR A 64 0.55 -0.61 3.92
C THR A 64 0.79 -1.24 2.54
N SER A 65 2.03 -1.21 2.08
CA SER A 65 2.42 -1.83 0.82
C SER A 65 2.14 -3.34 0.84
N ARG A 66 2.48 -4.01 1.93
CA ARG A 66 2.21 -5.45 2.07
C ARG A 66 0.71 -5.74 2.08
N TYR A 67 -0.08 -4.87 2.69
CA TYR A 67 -1.54 -4.97 2.64
C TYR A 67 -2.03 -4.95 1.20
N ILE A 68 -1.52 -4.03 0.40
CA ILE A 68 -1.85 -3.92 -1.02
C ILE A 68 -1.42 -5.18 -1.78
N TYR A 69 -0.23 -5.69 -1.52
CA TYR A 69 0.27 -6.91 -2.18
C TYR A 69 -0.56 -8.13 -1.86
N ARG A 70 -1.11 -8.23 -0.65
CA ARG A 70 -2.02 -9.32 -0.30
C ARG A 70 -3.31 -9.26 -1.09
N ILE A 71 -3.82 -8.07 -1.38
CA ILE A 71 -4.98 -7.91 -2.24
C ILE A 71 -4.63 -8.32 -3.67
N ILE A 72 -3.48 -7.90 -4.18
CA ILE A 72 -3.00 -8.30 -5.51
C ILE A 72 -2.92 -9.82 -5.62
N LYS A 73 -2.45 -10.48 -4.56
CA LYS A 73 -2.34 -11.94 -4.52
C LYS A 73 -3.67 -12.64 -4.76
N LYS A 74 -4.79 -12.02 -4.40
CA LYS A 74 -6.12 -12.57 -4.64
C LYS A 74 -6.42 -12.67 -6.14
N TYR A 75 -5.86 -11.79 -6.96
CA TYR A 75 -6.11 -11.70 -8.39
C TYR A 75 -4.99 -12.28 -9.23
N ASN A 76 -3.77 -12.28 -8.72
CA ASN A 76 -2.60 -12.90 -9.35
C ASN A 76 -1.68 -13.41 -8.25
N LYS A 77 -1.81 -14.69 -7.96
CA LYS A 77 -1.10 -15.33 -6.84
C LYS A 77 0.41 -15.21 -6.98
N SER A 78 0.95 -15.49 -8.16
CA SER A 78 2.39 -15.44 -8.41
C SER A 78 2.95 -14.06 -8.20
N GLN A 79 2.27 -13.05 -8.75
CA GLN A 79 2.71 -11.66 -8.67
C GLN A 79 2.68 -11.17 -7.23
N GLY A 80 1.57 -11.44 -6.52
CA GLY A 80 1.43 -11.05 -5.12
C GLY A 80 2.48 -11.71 -4.24
N GLN A 81 2.75 -12.99 -4.44
CA GLN A 81 3.77 -13.72 -3.67
C GLN A 81 5.16 -13.14 -3.93
N MET A 82 5.47 -12.80 -5.17
CA MET A 82 6.76 -12.21 -5.54
C MET A 82 6.95 -10.87 -4.82
N PHE A 83 5.96 -10.00 -4.86
CA PHE A 83 6.04 -8.70 -4.19
C PHE A 83 6.18 -8.84 -2.67
N LEU A 84 5.42 -9.76 -2.06
CA LEU A 84 5.49 -10.00 -0.62
C LEU A 84 6.87 -10.50 -0.20
N ARG A 85 7.42 -11.44 -0.98
CA ARG A 85 8.75 -11.97 -0.73
C ARG A 85 9.81 -10.89 -0.83
N ASP A 86 9.76 -10.07 -1.88
CA ASP A 86 10.74 -9.01 -2.11
C ASP A 86 10.68 -7.96 -1.00
N SER A 87 9.48 -7.64 -0.51
CA SER A 87 9.32 -6.67 0.56
C SER A 87 9.91 -7.13 1.89
N LEU A 88 9.94 -8.44 2.12
CA LEU A 88 10.52 -9.01 3.34
C LEU A 88 12.04 -9.04 3.30
N GLN A 89 12.64 -8.98 2.12
CA GLN A 89 14.09 -8.97 1.95
C GLN A 89 14.70 -7.57 1.98
N GLY A 90 13.86 -6.57 1.84
CA GLY A 90 14.28 -5.17 1.86
C GLY A 90 14.63 -4.70 3.25
#